data_89a13eb3de884b5e4cc9eed6e5dceb4e
#
_entry.id   89a13eb3de884b5e4cc9eed6e5dceb4e
#
_cell.length_a   1.000
_cell.length_b   1.000
_cell.length_c   1.000
_cell.angle_alpha   90.00
_cell.angle_beta   90.00
_cell.angle_gamma   90.00
#
_symmetry.space_group_name_H-M   'P 1'
#
loop_
_entity.id
_entity.type
_entity.pdbx_description
1 polymer ?
#
loop_
_entity_poly.entity_id
_entity_poly.type
_entity_poly.pdbx_seq_one_letter_code
_entity_poly.pdbx_strand_id
1 'polypeptide(L)'
;MERKQLAPGVFITTLDAAKFNRCRITIHLRFPARRESATDAAVLALVLERGYAACPDMTALSRRLAELYGADLGVDLSNAGTDRILSADICGIKDRYALNGENLTDAYAGIVFGTIFDPYLVDGVFDAEAVRIETETQARRLEAEFNSKRLYCVRQARRKFFGDSPAGIEMGGYPGELVNVTPASLKAEYDRILATATIDVMVQGADEERVADLLLQKLQNLPRTPHPFAAPMGMPPAPPRHFREEIPGLTQAKLCMLFTAGENANPPSVSILRVAMSVLGGSATSRLFRNVREKQSLCYYCGSAAQRATGVMMIDSGVEPGKEEQAEAAILAEWEALKSGPITQEEVDDCRRGLLSGMDALGDSLAALENWYYGQITRGEPLYPPEYGKVLTSAVTLEEVRQTLQEYSYSVCYAVTAKPGTQGKGGAADVQ
;
A
#
# COMPACT_ATOMS: atom_id res chain seq x y z
N MET A 1 4.49 16.77 -16.67
CA MET A 1 4.63 15.32 -16.39
C MET A 1 4.96 14.62 -17.69
N GLU A 2 6.04 13.86 -17.72
CA GLU A 2 6.49 13.08 -18.87
C GLU A 2 6.97 11.71 -18.39
N ARG A 3 6.62 10.63 -19.10
CA ARG A 3 7.09 9.26 -18.82
C ARG A 3 7.80 8.71 -20.04
N LYS A 4 9.06 8.28 -19.86
CA LYS A 4 9.94 7.76 -20.93
C LYS A 4 10.41 6.35 -20.59
N GLN A 5 10.54 5.50 -21.59
CA GLN A 5 11.23 4.22 -21.46
C GLN A 5 12.72 4.41 -21.76
N LEU A 6 13.58 4.10 -20.80
CA LEU A 6 15.04 4.22 -20.93
C LEU A 6 15.67 2.92 -21.47
N ALA A 7 15.11 1.78 -21.07
CA ALA A 7 15.55 0.45 -21.51
C ALA A 7 14.37 -0.54 -21.32
N PRO A 8 14.47 -1.78 -21.83
CA PRO A 8 13.43 -2.80 -21.59
C PRO A 8 13.09 -2.93 -20.12
N GLY A 9 11.81 -2.67 -19.76
CA GLY A 9 11.32 -2.69 -18.36
C GLY A 9 11.92 -1.65 -17.44
N VAL A 10 12.50 -0.55 -17.98
CA VAL A 10 13.04 0.58 -17.19
C VAL A 10 12.41 1.87 -17.67
N PHE A 11 11.80 2.59 -16.77
CA PHE A 11 11.08 3.84 -17.06
C PHE A 11 11.51 4.94 -16.11
N ILE A 12 11.46 6.18 -16.61
CA ILE A 12 11.57 7.39 -15.80
C ILE A 12 10.32 8.25 -16.00
N THR A 13 9.83 8.83 -14.92
CA THR A 13 8.66 9.72 -14.95
C THR A 13 9.01 11.00 -14.20
N THR A 14 8.93 12.13 -14.91
CA THR A 14 9.18 13.46 -14.32
C THR A 14 7.86 14.14 -14.00
N LEU A 15 7.75 14.60 -12.75
CA LEU A 15 6.59 15.32 -12.24
C LEU A 15 6.97 16.79 -11.97
N ASP A 16 6.02 17.68 -12.19
CA ASP A 16 6.20 19.10 -11.85
C ASP A 16 6.33 19.28 -10.34
N ALA A 17 7.42 19.90 -9.93
CA ALA A 17 7.71 20.25 -8.55
C ALA A 17 8.08 21.74 -8.40
N ALA A 18 7.69 22.61 -9.34
CA ALA A 18 8.11 24.03 -9.37
C ALA A 18 7.77 24.76 -8.06
N LYS A 19 6.61 24.48 -7.47
CA LYS A 19 6.16 25.12 -6.22
C LYS A 19 6.89 24.66 -4.96
N PHE A 20 7.61 23.54 -5.00
CA PHE A 20 8.30 22.98 -3.84
C PHE A 20 9.75 23.46 -3.74
N ASN A 21 10.24 23.64 -2.53
CA ASN A 21 11.66 23.91 -2.25
C ASN A 21 12.48 22.62 -2.14
N ARG A 22 11.83 21.49 -2.02
CA ARG A 22 12.45 20.16 -1.97
C ARG A 22 12.32 19.46 -3.32
N CYS A 23 13.22 18.51 -3.55
CA CYS A 23 13.14 17.53 -4.62
C CYS A 23 12.95 16.13 -4.01
N ARG A 24 12.49 15.18 -4.84
CA ARG A 24 12.35 13.80 -4.49
C ARG A 24 12.75 12.92 -5.68
N ILE A 25 13.52 11.88 -5.41
CA ILE A 25 13.86 10.83 -6.36
C ILE A 25 13.44 9.51 -5.73
N THR A 26 12.56 8.76 -6.41
CA THR A 26 12.10 7.46 -5.96
C THR A 26 12.39 6.42 -7.03
N ILE A 27 12.88 5.25 -6.63
CA ILE A 27 12.98 4.08 -7.49
C ILE A 27 12.03 3.01 -6.98
N HIS A 28 11.20 2.46 -7.87
CA HIS A 28 10.29 1.37 -7.61
C HIS A 28 10.71 0.15 -8.41
N LEU A 29 10.92 -0.98 -7.73
CA LEU A 29 11.18 -2.28 -8.32
C LEU A 29 9.93 -3.14 -8.15
N ARG A 30 9.18 -3.35 -9.22
CA ARG A 30 7.97 -4.18 -9.22
C ARG A 30 8.29 -5.58 -9.71
N PHE A 31 7.97 -6.58 -8.93
CA PHE A 31 8.27 -8.00 -9.17
C PHE A 31 7.15 -8.92 -8.68
N PRO A 32 7.01 -10.16 -9.24
CA PRO A 32 5.98 -11.09 -8.79
C PRO A 32 6.23 -11.54 -7.35
N ALA A 33 5.16 -11.51 -6.54
CA ALA A 33 5.20 -12.07 -5.20
C ALA A 33 5.39 -13.59 -5.28
N ARG A 34 6.25 -14.15 -4.41
CA ARG A 34 6.46 -15.58 -4.26
C ARG A 34 6.29 -15.97 -2.81
N ARG A 35 5.56 -17.08 -2.58
CA ARG A 35 5.29 -17.57 -1.23
C ARG A 35 6.57 -17.99 -0.51
N GLU A 36 7.47 -18.65 -1.22
CA GLU A 36 8.72 -19.19 -0.71
C GLU A 36 9.75 -18.14 -0.27
N SER A 37 9.70 -16.93 -0.84
CA SER A 37 10.64 -15.85 -0.51
C SER A 37 9.96 -14.62 0.10
N ALA A 38 8.69 -14.74 0.51
CA ALA A 38 7.94 -13.62 1.05
C ALA A 38 8.56 -13.05 2.33
N THR A 39 9.12 -13.90 3.18
CA THR A 39 9.77 -13.52 4.43
C THR A 39 11.13 -12.87 4.19
N ASP A 40 11.91 -13.42 3.24
CA ASP A 40 13.18 -12.80 2.82
C ASP A 40 12.94 -11.40 2.23
N ALA A 41 11.95 -11.23 1.34
CA ALA A 41 11.63 -9.93 0.75
C ALA A 41 11.24 -8.87 1.81
N ALA A 42 10.51 -9.29 2.85
CA ALA A 42 10.13 -8.40 3.95
C ALA A 42 11.34 -7.94 4.79
N VAL A 43 12.27 -8.84 5.10
CA VAL A 43 13.50 -8.52 5.84
C VAL A 43 14.48 -7.77 4.97
N LEU A 44 14.55 -8.08 3.66
CA LEU A 44 15.45 -7.41 2.71
C LEU A 44 15.23 -5.89 2.69
N ALA A 45 13.98 -5.42 2.65
CA ALA A 45 13.68 -3.99 2.66
C ALA A 45 14.29 -3.29 3.88
N LEU A 46 14.22 -3.92 5.07
CA LEU A 46 14.80 -3.39 6.30
C LEU A 46 16.33 -3.36 6.27
N VAL A 47 16.94 -4.42 5.72
CA VAL A 47 18.41 -4.50 5.63
C VAL A 47 18.95 -3.45 4.65
N LEU A 48 18.27 -3.23 3.52
CA LEU A 48 18.66 -2.20 2.55
C LEU A 48 18.57 -0.77 3.11
N GLU A 49 17.64 -0.50 4.00
CA GLU A 49 17.48 0.82 4.65
C GLU A 49 18.65 1.16 5.58
N ARG A 50 19.42 0.16 6.05
CA ARG A 50 20.53 0.38 7.00
C ARG A 50 21.72 1.09 6.39
N GLY A 51 21.94 0.94 5.09
CA GLY A 51 23.11 1.51 4.42
C GLY A 51 23.42 0.82 3.10
N TYR A 52 24.48 1.29 2.47
CA TYR A 52 24.97 0.77 1.20
C TYR A 52 26.50 0.81 1.17
N ALA A 53 27.15 0.34 0.10
CA ALA A 53 28.62 0.17 0.06
C ALA A 53 29.43 1.41 0.48
N ALA A 54 29.00 2.62 0.11
CA ALA A 54 29.70 3.85 0.48
C ALA A 54 29.35 4.36 1.91
N CYS A 55 28.22 3.93 2.46
CA CYS A 55 27.79 4.22 3.83
C CYS A 55 27.29 2.91 4.46
N PRO A 56 28.20 2.06 4.99
CA PRO A 56 27.92 0.65 5.31
C PRO A 56 27.05 0.43 6.53
N ASP A 57 26.79 1.46 7.31
CA ASP A 57 25.95 1.41 8.51
C ASP A 57 25.07 2.64 8.67
N MET A 58 24.08 2.55 9.57
CA MET A 58 23.11 3.63 9.83
C MET A 58 23.77 4.93 10.31
N THR A 59 24.92 4.84 11.01
CA THR A 59 25.64 6.03 11.52
C THR A 59 26.29 6.78 10.37
N ALA A 60 26.98 6.07 9.48
CA ALA A 60 27.61 6.64 8.29
C ALA A 60 26.54 7.24 7.36
N LEU A 61 25.45 6.50 7.13
CA LEU A 61 24.34 6.96 6.31
C LEU A 61 23.65 8.20 6.90
N SER A 62 23.32 8.19 8.19
CA SER A 62 22.68 9.34 8.87
C SER A 62 23.57 10.58 8.86
N ARG A 63 24.89 10.42 9.03
CA ARG A 63 25.84 11.51 8.89
C ARG A 63 25.83 12.08 7.48
N ARG A 64 25.86 11.20 6.47
CA ARG A 64 25.82 11.63 5.07
C ARG A 64 24.55 12.36 4.72
N LEU A 65 23.39 11.90 5.19
CA LEU A 65 22.11 12.59 5.00
C LEU A 65 22.07 13.94 5.71
N ALA A 66 22.64 14.06 6.91
CA ALA A 66 22.75 15.32 7.64
C ALA A 66 23.64 16.34 6.90
N GLU A 67 24.77 15.91 6.33
CA GLU A 67 25.65 16.72 5.49
C GLU A 67 24.95 17.23 4.23
N LEU A 68 23.94 16.49 3.74
CA LEU A 68 23.08 16.83 2.60
C LEU A 68 21.83 17.61 3.04
N TYR A 69 21.97 18.52 3.98
CA TYR A 69 20.93 19.42 4.48
C TYR A 69 19.75 18.68 5.14
N GLY A 70 20.01 17.55 5.78
CA GLY A 70 18.97 16.74 6.41
C GLY A 70 18.04 16.10 5.38
N ALA A 71 18.63 15.53 4.34
CA ALA A 71 17.87 14.70 3.41
C ALA A 71 17.33 13.47 4.14
N ASP A 72 16.20 12.96 3.66
CA ASP A 72 15.49 11.82 4.21
C ASP A 72 15.49 10.67 3.21
N LEU A 73 15.91 9.48 3.64
CA LEU A 73 15.91 8.24 2.84
C LEU A 73 14.95 7.24 3.46
N GLY A 74 14.07 6.66 2.65
CA GLY A 74 13.19 5.58 3.05
C GLY A 74 13.30 4.39 2.12
N VAL A 75 13.14 3.17 2.68
CA VAL A 75 12.98 1.94 1.91
C VAL A 75 11.72 1.23 2.39
N ASP A 76 10.83 0.88 1.47
CA ASP A 76 9.55 0.24 1.78
C ASP A 76 9.23 -0.91 0.84
N LEU A 77 8.44 -1.86 1.35
CA LEU A 77 7.87 -2.95 0.57
C LEU A 77 6.35 -2.85 0.60
N SER A 78 5.73 -2.80 -0.58
CA SER A 78 4.28 -2.68 -0.73
C SER A 78 3.72 -3.69 -1.73
N ASN A 79 2.38 -3.75 -1.84
CA ASN A 79 1.67 -4.65 -2.74
C ASN A 79 1.04 -3.90 -3.91
N ALA A 80 1.09 -4.49 -5.10
CA ALA A 80 0.31 -4.08 -6.26
C ALA A 80 -0.39 -5.30 -6.88
N GLY A 81 -1.57 -5.62 -6.38
CA GLY A 81 -2.29 -6.84 -6.77
C GLY A 81 -1.56 -8.10 -6.31
N THR A 82 -1.07 -8.88 -7.27
CA THR A 82 -0.25 -10.08 -7.06
C THR A 82 1.24 -9.81 -7.09
N ASP A 83 1.64 -8.57 -7.40
CA ASP A 83 3.05 -8.16 -7.40
C ASP A 83 3.44 -7.48 -6.08
N ARG A 84 4.74 -7.41 -5.85
CA ARG A 84 5.41 -6.62 -4.82
C ARG A 84 6.10 -5.42 -5.45
N ILE A 85 6.24 -4.37 -4.67
CA ILE A 85 7.02 -3.20 -5.03
C ILE A 85 8.00 -2.92 -3.90
N LEU A 86 9.30 -3.11 -4.16
CA LEU A 86 10.37 -2.61 -3.32
C LEU A 86 10.67 -1.19 -3.79
N SER A 87 10.54 -0.23 -2.90
CA SER A 87 10.77 1.18 -3.19
C SER A 87 11.88 1.74 -2.34
N ALA A 88 12.73 2.58 -2.93
CA ALA A 88 13.62 3.45 -2.17
C ALA A 88 13.42 4.88 -2.63
N ASP A 89 13.34 5.82 -1.71
CA ASP A 89 13.17 7.22 -2.03
C ASP A 89 14.08 8.12 -1.20
N ILE A 90 14.49 9.22 -1.79
CA ILE A 90 15.22 10.28 -1.12
C ILE A 90 14.55 11.61 -1.34
N CYS A 91 14.41 12.40 -0.27
CA CYS A 91 13.82 13.73 -0.33
C CYS A 91 14.72 14.74 0.36
N GLY A 92 15.12 15.80 -0.35
CA GLY A 92 16.00 16.84 0.17
C GLY A 92 15.72 18.21 -0.46
N ILE A 93 16.53 19.20 -0.19
CA ILE A 93 16.41 20.53 -0.82
C ILE A 93 16.89 20.45 -2.28
N LYS A 94 16.39 21.35 -3.15
CA LYS A 94 16.84 21.43 -4.54
C LYS A 94 18.25 22.03 -4.64
N ASP A 95 18.99 21.69 -5.72
CA ASP A 95 20.35 22.16 -6.01
C ASP A 95 20.51 23.67 -5.85
N ARG A 96 19.52 24.45 -6.30
CA ARG A 96 19.54 25.92 -6.22
C ARG A 96 19.58 26.49 -4.80
N TYR A 97 19.35 25.65 -3.78
CA TYR A 97 19.43 26.06 -2.38
C TYR A 97 20.70 25.55 -1.67
N ALA A 98 21.56 24.84 -2.38
CA ALA A 98 22.86 24.41 -1.87
C ALA A 98 23.75 25.62 -1.58
N LEU A 99 24.34 25.68 -0.38
CA LEU A 99 25.08 26.86 0.08
C LEU A 99 26.42 27.05 -0.64
N ASN A 100 27.06 25.94 -1.02
CA ASN A 100 28.39 25.96 -1.65
C ASN A 100 28.33 25.50 -3.12
N GLY A 101 27.14 25.47 -3.73
CA GLY A 101 26.95 25.04 -5.10
C GLY A 101 27.13 23.52 -5.33
N GLU A 102 26.90 22.72 -4.30
CA GLU A 102 26.92 21.26 -4.40
C GLU A 102 25.88 20.77 -5.40
N ASN A 103 26.21 19.76 -6.17
CA ASN A 103 25.27 19.01 -6.99
C ASN A 103 24.51 17.99 -6.11
N LEU A 104 23.37 18.41 -5.58
CA LEU A 104 22.55 17.58 -4.71
C LEU A 104 21.81 16.49 -5.49
N THR A 105 21.47 16.73 -6.76
CA THR A 105 20.88 15.70 -7.65
C THR A 105 21.80 14.49 -7.74
N ASP A 106 23.09 14.67 -8.01
CA ASP A 106 24.07 13.57 -8.06
C ASP A 106 24.19 12.84 -6.71
N ALA A 107 24.25 13.62 -5.62
CA ALA A 107 24.36 13.06 -4.29
C ALA A 107 23.13 12.22 -3.91
N TYR A 108 21.93 12.74 -4.17
CA TYR A 108 20.68 12.01 -3.89
C TYR A 108 20.50 10.78 -4.76
N ALA A 109 20.70 10.91 -6.08
CA ALA A 109 20.66 9.77 -6.99
C ALA A 109 21.72 8.72 -6.62
N GLY A 110 22.92 9.15 -6.24
CA GLY A 110 23.98 8.27 -5.77
C GLY A 110 23.62 7.48 -4.51
N ILE A 111 22.90 8.08 -3.56
CA ILE A 111 22.43 7.40 -2.35
C ILE A 111 21.30 6.43 -2.68
N VAL A 112 20.22 6.89 -3.33
CA VAL A 112 19.05 6.04 -3.58
C VAL A 112 19.38 4.86 -4.51
N PHE A 113 20.21 5.08 -5.54
CA PHE A 113 20.67 4.00 -6.42
C PHE A 113 21.75 3.12 -5.75
N GLY A 114 22.60 3.71 -4.91
CA GLY A 114 23.54 2.95 -4.08
C GLY A 114 22.83 1.98 -3.15
N THR A 115 21.76 2.42 -2.48
CA THR A 115 20.92 1.59 -1.62
C THR A 115 20.33 0.38 -2.37
N ILE A 116 19.93 0.56 -3.63
CA ILE A 116 19.31 -0.51 -4.42
C ILE A 116 20.34 -1.36 -5.17
N PHE A 117 21.38 -0.77 -5.78
CA PHE A 117 22.29 -1.48 -6.69
C PHE A 117 23.66 -1.80 -6.09
N ASP A 118 24.06 -1.10 -5.04
CA ASP A 118 25.36 -1.31 -4.38
C ASP A 118 25.17 -1.53 -2.87
N PRO A 119 24.34 -2.52 -2.43
CA PRO A 119 24.15 -2.77 -1.01
C PRO A 119 25.46 -3.13 -0.32
N TYR A 120 25.54 -2.89 0.98
CA TYR A 120 26.72 -3.32 1.75
C TYR A 120 26.72 -4.84 1.89
N LEU A 121 27.75 -5.48 1.33
CA LEU A 121 27.95 -6.94 1.35
C LEU A 121 29.28 -7.29 2.01
N VAL A 122 29.29 -8.39 2.75
CA VAL A 122 30.48 -9.02 3.33
C VAL A 122 30.64 -10.39 2.69
N ASP A 123 31.78 -10.67 2.09
CA ASP A 123 32.05 -11.91 1.34
C ASP A 123 30.97 -12.26 0.29
N GLY A 124 30.38 -11.23 -0.33
CA GLY A 124 29.39 -11.36 -1.40
C GLY A 124 27.95 -11.62 -0.95
N VAL A 125 27.67 -11.64 0.35
CA VAL A 125 26.33 -11.75 0.95
C VAL A 125 26.06 -10.59 1.91
N PHE A 126 24.81 -10.40 2.35
CA PHE A 126 24.47 -9.36 3.32
C PHE A 126 25.19 -9.58 4.66
N ASP A 127 25.50 -8.49 5.38
CA ASP A 127 26.12 -8.56 6.70
C ASP A 127 25.26 -9.36 7.69
N ALA A 128 25.84 -10.37 8.32
CA ALA A 128 25.13 -11.29 9.20
C ALA A 128 24.49 -10.60 10.41
N GLU A 129 25.16 -9.59 10.97
CA GLU A 129 24.64 -8.85 12.11
C GLU A 129 23.46 -7.94 11.70
N ALA A 130 23.54 -7.28 10.55
CA ALA A 130 22.43 -6.51 10.00
C ALA A 130 21.20 -7.41 9.74
N VAL A 131 21.40 -8.59 9.14
CA VAL A 131 20.34 -9.56 8.90
C VAL A 131 19.71 -10.02 10.22
N ARG A 132 20.51 -10.35 11.23
CA ARG A 132 20.03 -10.76 12.56
C ARG A 132 19.15 -9.67 13.19
N ILE A 133 19.64 -8.42 13.22
CA ILE A 133 18.93 -7.28 13.83
C ILE A 133 17.58 -7.04 13.12
N GLU A 134 17.59 -7.06 11.79
CA GLU A 134 16.36 -6.74 11.04
C GLU A 134 15.37 -7.91 11.02
N THR A 135 15.84 -9.15 11.13
CA THR A 135 14.99 -10.31 11.37
C THR A 135 14.27 -10.20 12.72
N GLU A 136 14.97 -9.79 13.79
CA GLU A 136 14.36 -9.52 15.09
C GLU A 136 13.40 -8.33 15.06
N THR A 137 13.74 -7.29 14.28
CA THR A 137 12.86 -6.13 14.08
C THR A 137 11.57 -6.55 13.36
N GLN A 138 11.68 -7.40 12.34
CA GLN A 138 10.52 -7.94 11.62
C GLN A 138 9.66 -8.84 12.53
N ALA A 139 10.27 -9.65 13.40
CA ALA A 139 9.54 -10.43 14.39
C ALA A 139 8.69 -9.53 15.30
N ARG A 140 9.30 -8.47 15.84
CA ARG A 140 8.58 -7.49 16.68
C ARG A 140 7.46 -6.76 15.93
N ARG A 141 7.65 -6.42 14.65
CA ARG A 141 6.61 -5.83 13.80
C ARG A 141 5.41 -6.77 13.64
N LEU A 142 5.67 -8.05 13.35
CA LEU A 142 4.62 -9.06 13.22
C LEU A 142 3.87 -9.33 14.53
N GLU A 143 4.57 -9.30 15.67
CA GLU A 143 3.94 -9.37 16.99
C GLU A 143 3.10 -8.13 17.29
N ALA A 144 3.61 -6.94 16.96
CA ALA A 144 2.89 -5.69 17.15
C ALA A 144 1.60 -5.60 16.32
N GLU A 145 1.58 -6.19 15.11
CA GLU A 145 0.36 -6.30 14.31
C GLU A 145 -0.76 -7.07 15.03
N PHE A 146 -0.41 -8.12 15.80
CA PHE A 146 -1.39 -8.83 16.62
C PHE A 146 -2.00 -7.92 17.71
N ASN A 147 -1.26 -6.94 18.21
CA ASN A 147 -1.78 -6.01 19.20
C ASN A 147 -2.81 -5.04 18.58
N SER A 148 -2.69 -4.70 17.30
CA SER A 148 -3.73 -3.99 16.56
C SER A 148 -4.81 -4.96 16.11
N LYS A 149 -5.85 -5.18 16.93
CA LYS A 149 -6.92 -6.15 16.64
C LYS A 149 -7.67 -5.85 15.34
N ARG A 150 -7.71 -4.58 14.92
CA ARG A 150 -8.26 -4.20 13.62
C ARG A 150 -7.42 -4.73 12.46
N LEU A 151 -6.12 -4.44 12.45
CA LEU A 151 -5.21 -4.93 11.40
C LEU A 151 -5.15 -6.46 11.38
N TYR A 152 -5.08 -7.08 12.55
CA TYR A 152 -5.13 -8.52 12.70
C TYR A 152 -6.41 -9.12 12.09
N CYS A 153 -7.59 -8.59 12.41
CA CYS A 153 -8.86 -9.04 11.86
C CYS A 153 -8.89 -8.94 10.31
N VAL A 154 -8.48 -7.81 9.77
CA VAL A 154 -8.39 -7.59 8.30
C VAL A 154 -7.44 -8.57 7.65
N ARG A 155 -6.27 -8.81 8.23
CA ARG A 155 -5.29 -9.77 7.73
C ARG A 155 -5.84 -11.19 7.73
N GLN A 156 -6.47 -11.63 8.84
CA GLN A 156 -7.08 -12.96 8.92
C GLN A 156 -8.22 -13.14 7.91
N ALA A 157 -9.08 -12.12 7.74
CA ALA A 157 -10.12 -12.12 6.73
C ALA A 157 -9.52 -12.30 5.31
N ARG A 158 -8.47 -11.56 4.97
CA ARG A 158 -7.77 -11.66 3.69
C ARG A 158 -7.16 -13.06 3.47
N ARG A 159 -6.52 -13.64 4.49
CA ARG A 159 -5.99 -15.01 4.43
C ARG A 159 -7.08 -16.03 4.13
N LYS A 160 -8.26 -15.91 4.79
CA LYS A 160 -9.40 -16.79 4.55
C LYS A 160 -10.03 -16.58 3.17
N PHE A 161 -9.97 -15.35 2.65
CA PHE A 161 -10.51 -15.00 1.35
C PHE A 161 -9.61 -15.46 0.21
N PHE A 162 -8.33 -15.09 0.21
CA PHE A 162 -7.41 -15.37 -0.87
C PHE A 162 -6.81 -16.78 -0.82
N GLY A 163 -6.75 -17.43 0.37
CA GLY A 163 -6.12 -18.73 0.53
C GLY A 163 -4.66 -18.73 0.03
N ASP A 164 -4.34 -19.71 -0.82
CA ASP A 164 -3.00 -19.90 -1.39
C ASP A 164 -2.76 -19.10 -2.68
N SER A 165 -3.69 -18.21 -3.07
CA SER A 165 -3.49 -17.37 -4.24
C SER A 165 -2.36 -16.36 -4.03
N PRO A 166 -1.69 -15.87 -5.10
CA PRO A 166 -0.62 -14.87 -4.97
C PRO A 166 -1.03 -13.60 -4.21
N ALA A 167 -2.31 -13.19 -4.31
CA ALA A 167 -2.84 -12.04 -3.57
C ALA A 167 -2.98 -12.29 -2.05
N GLY A 168 -2.94 -13.55 -1.62
CA GLY A 168 -2.96 -13.99 -0.22
C GLY A 168 -1.57 -14.06 0.44
N ILE A 169 -0.49 -13.92 -0.33
CA ILE A 169 0.86 -13.94 0.21
C ILE A 169 1.06 -12.75 1.16
N GLU A 170 1.47 -13.05 2.39
CA GLU A 170 1.65 -12.05 3.44
C GLU A 170 2.81 -11.09 3.11
N MET A 171 2.56 -9.79 3.15
CA MET A 171 3.58 -8.77 2.84
C MET A 171 4.71 -8.77 3.86
N GLY A 172 4.40 -8.88 5.14
CA GLY A 172 5.38 -8.94 6.23
C GLY A 172 6.08 -10.30 6.37
N GLY A 173 5.79 -11.26 5.50
CA GLY A 173 6.29 -12.64 5.64
C GLY A 173 5.56 -13.42 6.74
N TYR A 174 6.18 -14.50 7.17
CA TYR A 174 5.58 -15.46 8.10
C TYR A 174 6.45 -15.63 9.35
N PRO A 175 5.89 -15.47 10.58
CA PRO A 175 6.68 -15.53 11.82
C PRO A 175 7.50 -16.83 11.96
N GLY A 176 6.92 -17.98 11.59
CA GLY A 176 7.60 -19.28 11.68
C GLY A 176 8.76 -19.46 10.68
N GLU A 177 8.91 -18.59 9.70
CA GLU A 177 9.95 -18.65 8.67
C GLU A 177 11.13 -17.71 8.94
N LEU A 178 10.99 -16.77 9.87
CA LEU A 178 12.06 -15.84 10.21
C LEU A 178 13.36 -16.54 10.63
N VAL A 179 13.26 -17.72 11.24
CA VAL A 179 14.41 -18.55 11.63
C VAL A 179 15.23 -19.04 10.42
N ASN A 180 14.63 -19.06 9.23
CA ASN A 180 15.28 -19.52 7.99
C ASN A 180 15.92 -18.37 7.20
N VAL A 181 15.72 -17.12 7.61
CA VAL A 181 16.30 -15.96 6.95
C VAL A 181 17.80 -15.90 7.24
N THR A 182 18.60 -15.89 6.18
CA THR A 182 20.05 -15.87 6.23
C THR A 182 20.65 -14.82 5.30
N PRO A 183 21.91 -14.40 5.48
CA PRO A 183 22.60 -13.54 4.52
C PRO A 183 22.55 -14.06 3.08
N ALA A 184 22.65 -15.37 2.89
CA ALA A 184 22.60 -16.00 1.58
C ALA A 184 21.19 -16.04 0.98
N SER A 185 20.15 -16.33 1.80
CA SER A 185 18.77 -16.33 1.31
C SER A 185 18.32 -14.92 0.91
N LEU A 186 18.68 -13.89 1.68
CA LEU A 186 18.43 -12.49 1.32
C LEU A 186 19.16 -12.10 0.03
N LYS A 187 20.41 -12.55 -0.14
CA LYS A 187 21.17 -12.27 -1.38
C LYS A 187 20.51 -12.93 -2.59
N ALA A 188 20.05 -14.15 -2.47
CA ALA A 188 19.34 -14.85 -3.53
C ALA A 188 18.04 -14.14 -3.93
N GLU A 189 17.25 -13.67 -2.95
CA GLU A 189 16.03 -12.91 -3.22
C GLU A 189 16.33 -11.53 -3.82
N TYR A 190 17.34 -10.83 -3.32
CA TYR A 190 17.81 -9.57 -3.89
C TYR A 190 18.21 -9.72 -5.36
N ASP A 191 19.03 -10.74 -5.69
CA ASP A 191 19.44 -11.00 -7.08
C ASP A 191 18.27 -11.31 -7.99
N ARG A 192 17.30 -12.09 -7.49
CA ARG A 192 16.07 -12.39 -8.20
C ARG A 192 15.25 -11.11 -8.49
N ILE A 193 15.10 -10.25 -7.49
CA ILE A 193 14.39 -8.98 -7.65
C ILE A 193 15.06 -8.14 -8.73
N LEU A 194 16.37 -7.93 -8.66
CA LEU A 194 17.08 -7.14 -9.66
C LEU A 194 16.97 -7.72 -11.07
N ALA A 195 17.02 -9.05 -11.19
CA ALA A 195 16.92 -9.72 -12.49
C ALA A 195 15.53 -9.64 -13.11
N THR A 196 14.47 -9.58 -12.30
CA THR A 196 13.08 -9.71 -12.81
C THR A 196 12.21 -8.48 -12.66
N ALA A 197 12.60 -7.50 -11.83
CA ALA A 197 11.76 -6.34 -11.58
C ALA A 197 11.59 -5.45 -12.81
N THR A 198 10.39 -4.93 -13.02
CA THR A 198 10.20 -3.68 -13.79
C THR A 198 10.60 -2.52 -12.90
N ILE A 199 11.41 -1.60 -13.43
CA ILE A 199 11.94 -0.44 -12.70
C ILE A 199 11.23 0.82 -13.19
N ASP A 200 10.64 1.56 -12.27
CA ASP A 200 10.09 2.89 -12.49
C ASP A 200 10.82 3.89 -11.58
N VAL A 201 11.45 4.91 -12.17
CA VAL A 201 12.04 6.02 -11.40
C VAL A 201 11.14 7.25 -11.52
N MET A 202 10.78 7.82 -10.38
CA MET A 202 10.00 9.05 -10.28
C MET A 202 10.92 10.20 -9.88
N VAL A 203 10.90 11.30 -10.65
CA VAL A 203 11.77 12.46 -10.40
C VAL A 203 10.91 13.70 -10.21
N GLN A 204 11.14 14.40 -9.11
CA GLN A 204 10.45 15.63 -8.76
C GLN A 204 11.46 16.71 -8.35
N GLY A 205 11.68 17.69 -9.20
CA GLY A 205 12.53 18.86 -8.88
C GLY A 205 14.03 18.60 -8.82
N ALA A 206 14.50 17.47 -9.34
CA ALA A 206 15.89 17.15 -9.62
C ALA A 206 16.12 17.11 -11.15
N ASP A 207 17.38 17.08 -11.59
CA ASP A 207 17.75 16.97 -13.00
C ASP A 207 17.45 15.57 -13.54
N GLU A 208 16.43 15.46 -14.40
CA GLU A 208 15.96 14.20 -14.97
C GLU A 208 17.02 13.50 -15.83
N GLU A 209 17.70 14.25 -16.70
CA GLU A 209 18.69 13.67 -17.61
C GLU A 209 19.84 13.07 -16.81
N ARG A 210 20.28 13.80 -15.80
CA ARG A 210 21.35 13.34 -14.91
C ARG A 210 20.94 12.09 -14.10
N VAL A 211 19.73 12.08 -13.58
CA VAL A 211 19.18 10.89 -12.86
C VAL A 211 19.08 9.69 -13.81
N ALA A 212 18.62 9.88 -15.05
CA ALA A 212 18.54 8.82 -16.06
C ALA A 212 19.93 8.26 -16.41
N ASP A 213 20.93 9.10 -16.61
CA ASP A 213 22.30 8.68 -16.90
C ASP A 213 22.90 7.84 -15.77
N LEU A 214 22.74 8.31 -14.51
CA LEU A 214 23.21 7.57 -13.32
C LEU A 214 22.52 6.23 -13.16
N LEU A 215 21.21 6.15 -13.44
CA LEU A 215 20.47 4.88 -13.44
C LEU A 215 21.00 3.93 -14.50
N LEU A 216 21.16 4.40 -15.75
CA LEU A 216 21.64 3.56 -16.85
C LEU A 216 23.05 3.03 -16.61
N GLN A 217 23.93 3.80 -15.98
CA GLN A 217 25.27 3.34 -15.55
C GLN A 217 25.16 2.15 -14.58
N LYS A 218 24.21 2.18 -13.62
CA LYS A 218 24.01 1.05 -12.68
C LYS A 218 23.47 -0.20 -13.36
N LEU A 219 22.75 -0.06 -14.46
CA LEU A 219 22.11 -1.16 -15.17
C LEU A 219 22.98 -1.80 -16.27
N GLN A 220 24.10 -1.18 -16.67
CA GLN A 220 24.90 -1.59 -17.83
C GLN A 220 25.29 -3.08 -17.86
N ASN A 221 25.64 -3.65 -16.70
CA ASN A 221 26.14 -5.04 -16.60
C ASN A 221 25.17 -5.96 -15.83
N LEU A 222 23.94 -5.52 -15.63
CA LEU A 222 22.93 -6.27 -14.88
C LEU A 222 22.07 -7.08 -15.87
N PRO A 223 22.20 -8.42 -15.91
CA PRO A 223 21.35 -9.24 -16.75
C PRO A 223 19.91 -9.23 -16.22
N ARG A 224 18.95 -8.81 -17.06
CA ARG A 224 17.57 -8.62 -16.64
C ARG A 224 16.58 -9.21 -17.64
N THR A 225 15.54 -9.83 -17.08
CA THR A 225 14.35 -10.26 -17.81
C THR A 225 13.13 -9.71 -17.08
N PRO A 226 12.75 -8.45 -17.36
CA PRO A 226 11.70 -7.77 -16.62
C PRO A 226 10.37 -8.51 -16.72
N HIS A 227 9.70 -8.70 -15.57
CA HIS A 227 8.37 -9.28 -15.49
C HIS A 227 7.33 -8.26 -15.97
N PRO A 228 6.41 -8.66 -16.87
CA PRO A 228 5.31 -7.78 -17.26
C PRO A 228 4.36 -7.53 -16.07
N PHE A 229 3.60 -6.44 -16.12
CA PHE A 229 2.60 -6.17 -15.11
C PHE A 229 1.57 -7.30 -15.04
N ALA A 230 1.32 -7.79 -13.82
CA ALA A 230 0.26 -8.76 -13.62
C ALA A 230 -1.11 -8.13 -13.92
N ALA A 231 -1.94 -8.87 -14.64
CA ALA A 231 -3.33 -8.48 -14.83
C ALA A 231 -4.07 -8.44 -13.48
N PRO A 232 -5.09 -7.61 -13.32
CA PRO A 232 -5.98 -7.69 -12.18
C PRO A 232 -6.52 -9.12 -12.02
N MET A 233 -6.48 -9.66 -10.80
CA MET A 233 -6.95 -11.00 -10.51
C MET A 233 -7.93 -10.95 -9.34
N GLY A 234 -9.18 -11.34 -9.60
CA GLY A 234 -10.21 -11.48 -8.58
C GLY A 234 -10.36 -12.92 -8.10
N MET A 235 -11.20 -13.12 -7.12
CA MET A 235 -11.59 -14.43 -6.60
C MET A 235 -13.00 -14.78 -7.11
N PRO A 236 -13.30 -16.04 -7.44
CA PRO A 236 -14.63 -16.44 -7.86
C PRO A 236 -15.66 -16.16 -6.76
N PRO A 237 -16.90 -15.78 -7.13
CA PRO A 237 -18.00 -15.73 -6.19
C PRO A 237 -18.23 -17.10 -5.55
N ALA A 238 -18.42 -17.12 -4.23
CA ALA A 238 -18.72 -18.31 -3.47
C ALA A 238 -19.71 -17.98 -2.35
N PRO A 239 -20.47 -18.98 -1.83
CA PRO A 239 -21.32 -18.75 -0.66
C PRO A 239 -20.52 -18.15 0.49
N PRO A 240 -21.09 -17.20 1.26
CA PRO A 240 -20.41 -16.55 2.36
C PRO A 240 -19.88 -17.53 3.39
N ARG A 241 -18.62 -17.34 3.79
CA ARG A 241 -17.96 -18.14 4.83
C ARG A 241 -17.73 -17.26 6.06
N HIS A 242 -18.12 -17.77 7.22
CA HIS A 242 -18.01 -17.07 8.49
C HIS A 242 -16.90 -17.69 9.33
N PHE A 243 -16.05 -16.85 9.89
CA PHE A 243 -14.97 -17.21 10.79
C PHE A 243 -15.05 -16.37 12.06
N ARG A 244 -14.85 -17.00 13.22
CA ARG A 244 -14.89 -16.36 14.52
C ARG A 244 -13.67 -16.75 15.32
N GLU A 245 -13.01 -15.79 15.91
CA GLU A 245 -11.90 -15.98 16.83
C GLU A 245 -12.19 -15.27 18.15
N GLU A 246 -12.02 -15.99 19.26
CA GLU A 246 -12.26 -15.46 20.58
C GLU A 246 -10.95 -15.15 21.30
N ILE A 247 -10.77 -13.87 21.70
CA ILE A 247 -9.58 -13.39 22.39
C ILE A 247 -9.97 -12.97 23.81
N PRO A 248 -9.28 -13.49 24.85
CA PRO A 248 -9.55 -13.08 26.23
C PRO A 248 -9.28 -11.58 26.44
N GLY A 249 -10.17 -10.92 27.20
CA GLY A 249 -9.98 -9.52 27.62
C GLY A 249 -10.20 -8.48 26.52
N LEU A 250 -10.72 -8.87 25.36
CA LEU A 250 -11.04 -7.94 24.28
C LEU A 250 -12.22 -7.04 24.69
N THR A 251 -12.01 -5.73 24.62
CA THR A 251 -13.04 -4.71 24.98
C THR A 251 -13.89 -4.30 23.79
N GLN A 252 -13.38 -4.48 22.58
CA GLN A 252 -14.08 -4.14 21.35
C GLN A 252 -13.86 -5.24 20.30
N ALA A 253 -14.94 -5.84 19.84
CA ALA A 253 -14.89 -6.80 18.75
C ALA A 253 -14.56 -6.11 17.41
N LYS A 254 -13.93 -6.85 16.49
CA LYS A 254 -13.59 -6.40 15.14
C LYS A 254 -14.28 -7.31 14.13
N LEU A 255 -14.84 -6.71 13.10
CA LEU A 255 -15.53 -7.38 12.02
C LEU A 255 -14.91 -6.94 10.69
N CYS A 256 -14.51 -7.89 9.86
CA CYS A 256 -14.04 -7.63 8.50
C CYS A 256 -14.84 -8.49 7.52
N MET A 257 -15.52 -7.82 6.60
CA MET A 257 -16.35 -8.42 5.58
C MET A 257 -15.71 -8.18 4.21
N LEU A 258 -15.50 -9.25 3.43
CA LEU A 258 -14.91 -9.19 2.11
C LEU A 258 -15.89 -9.62 1.04
N PHE A 259 -15.89 -8.88 -0.06
CA PHE A 259 -16.73 -9.05 -1.23
C PHE A 259 -15.85 -9.17 -2.47
N THR A 260 -16.25 -9.97 -3.44
CA THR A 260 -15.54 -10.15 -4.71
C THR A 260 -16.34 -9.60 -5.87
N ALA A 261 -15.64 -8.98 -6.83
CA ALA A 261 -16.20 -8.64 -8.14
C ALA A 261 -16.04 -9.79 -9.17
N GLY A 262 -15.50 -10.95 -8.76
CA GLY A 262 -15.31 -12.12 -9.63
C GLY A 262 -13.92 -12.21 -10.25
N GLU A 263 -13.59 -13.40 -10.80
CA GLU A 263 -12.26 -13.68 -11.41
C GLU A 263 -11.95 -12.81 -12.62
N ASN A 264 -12.96 -12.52 -13.43
CA ASN A 264 -12.84 -11.76 -14.66
C ASN A 264 -13.37 -10.32 -14.51
N ALA A 265 -13.34 -9.80 -13.28
CA ALA A 265 -13.84 -8.46 -13.04
C ALA A 265 -13.06 -7.46 -13.91
N ASN A 266 -13.79 -6.75 -14.75
CA ASN A 266 -13.30 -5.52 -15.36
C ASN A 266 -13.68 -4.37 -14.42
N PRO A 267 -12.82 -4.07 -13.44
CA PRO A 267 -13.21 -3.13 -12.39
C PRO A 267 -13.50 -1.76 -13.01
N PRO A 268 -14.52 -1.05 -12.51
CA PRO A 268 -14.87 0.28 -12.99
C PRO A 268 -13.70 1.24 -12.84
N SER A 269 -13.79 2.41 -13.44
CA SER A 269 -12.74 3.42 -13.28
C SER A 269 -12.50 3.74 -11.80
N VAL A 270 -11.28 4.14 -11.47
CA VAL A 270 -10.91 4.47 -10.07
C VAL A 270 -11.82 5.58 -9.51
N SER A 271 -12.25 6.53 -10.35
CA SER A 271 -13.15 7.61 -9.94
C SER A 271 -14.53 7.07 -9.54
N ILE A 272 -15.10 6.15 -10.33
CA ILE A 272 -16.39 5.51 -10.03
C ILE A 272 -16.26 4.70 -8.74
N LEU A 273 -15.23 3.88 -8.64
CA LEU A 273 -14.99 3.03 -7.46
C LEU A 273 -14.82 3.86 -6.17
N ARG A 274 -14.09 4.97 -6.23
CA ARG A 274 -13.92 5.89 -5.09
C ARG A 274 -15.25 6.51 -4.65
N VAL A 275 -16.08 6.95 -5.60
CA VAL A 275 -17.40 7.53 -5.26
C VAL A 275 -18.30 6.44 -4.66
N ALA A 276 -18.37 5.24 -5.25
CA ALA A 276 -19.17 4.14 -4.74
C ALA A 276 -18.76 3.75 -3.30
N MET A 277 -17.46 3.63 -3.04
CA MET A 277 -16.96 3.35 -1.69
C MET A 277 -17.23 4.50 -0.73
N SER A 278 -17.12 5.76 -1.17
CA SER A 278 -17.42 6.93 -0.33
C SER A 278 -18.89 6.96 0.09
N VAL A 279 -19.80 6.62 -0.83
CA VAL A 279 -21.25 6.54 -0.55
C VAL A 279 -21.56 5.40 0.42
N LEU A 280 -20.94 4.23 0.25
CA LEU A 280 -21.18 3.08 1.12
C LEU A 280 -20.67 3.33 2.55
N GLY A 281 -19.36 3.57 2.72
CA GLY A 281 -18.75 3.65 4.05
C GLY A 281 -17.46 4.49 4.15
N GLY A 282 -17.04 5.17 3.06
CA GLY A 282 -15.77 5.88 2.99
C GLY A 282 -15.79 7.33 3.49
N SER A 283 -16.89 7.81 4.04
CA SER A 283 -17.05 9.20 4.49
C SER A 283 -17.94 9.32 5.72
N ALA A 284 -17.90 10.46 6.40
CA ALA A 284 -18.80 10.78 7.52
C ALA A 284 -20.27 10.97 7.07
N THR A 285 -20.50 11.15 5.77
CA THR A 285 -21.85 11.25 5.19
C THR A 285 -22.33 9.94 4.56
N SER A 286 -21.52 8.87 4.62
CA SER A 286 -21.83 7.56 4.04
C SER A 286 -23.01 6.85 4.71
N ARG A 287 -23.58 5.89 4.02
CA ARG A 287 -24.69 5.07 4.53
C ARG A 287 -24.31 4.29 5.79
N LEU A 288 -23.17 3.61 5.80
CA LEU A 288 -22.73 2.85 6.96
C LEU A 288 -22.51 3.76 8.18
N PHE A 289 -21.90 4.93 7.96
CA PHE A 289 -21.71 5.88 9.05
C PHE A 289 -23.04 6.37 9.63
N ARG A 290 -23.95 6.88 8.77
CA ARG A 290 -25.24 7.46 9.23
C ARG A 290 -26.19 6.42 9.81
N ASN A 291 -26.31 5.26 9.17
CA ASN A 291 -27.37 4.30 9.52
C ASN A 291 -26.93 3.24 10.50
N VAL A 292 -25.71 2.68 10.35
CA VAL A 292 -25.21 1.61 11.24
C VAL A 292 -24.55 2.19 12.48
N ARG A 293 -23.70 3.22 12.33
CA ARG A 293 -23.00 3.83 13.46
C ARG A 293 -23.90 4.81 14.23
N GLU A 294 -24.45 5.85 13.57
CA GLU A 294 -25.15 6.93 14.27
C GLU A 294 -26.57 6.52 14.69
N LYS A 295 -27.41 6.05 13.77
CA LYS A 295 -28.81 5.74 14.08
C LYS A 295 -28.98 4.48 14.89
N GLN A 296 -28.27 3.41 14.55
CA GLN A 296 -28.43 2.11 15.23
C GLN A 296 -27.42 1.91 16.38
N SER A 297 -26.38 2.73 16.48
CA SER A 297 -25.34 2.66 17.50
C SER A 297 -24.71 1.26 17.63
N LEU A 298 -24.56 0.54 16.50
CA LEU A 298 -24.05 -0.84 16.48
C LEU A 298 -22.53 -0.90 16.42
N CYS A 299 -21.88 0.19 16.00
CA CYS A 299 -20.43 0.18 15.83
C CYS A 299 -19.81 1.52 16.22
N TYR A 300 -18.54 1.46 16.63
CA TYR A 300 -17.70 2.64 16.93
C TYR A 300 -17.14 3.26 15.64
N TYR A 301 -16.83 2.42 14.67
CA TYR A 301 -16.51 2.81 13.32
C TYR A 301 -17.02 1.74 12.34
N CYS A 302 -17.31 2.15 11.13
CA CYS A 302 -17.66 1.26 10.03
C CYS A 302 -17.22 1.93 8.74
N GLY A 303 -16.30 1.30 8.02
CA GLY A 303 -15.70 1.87 6.81
C GLY A 303 -15.69 0.89 5.66
N SER A 304 -15.71 1.40 4.42
CA SER A 304 -15.57 0.60 3.21
C SER A 304 -14.40 1.07 2.35
N ALA A 305 -13.73 0.12 1.72
CA ALA A 305 -12.67 0.36 0.75
C ALA A 305 -12.71 -0.73 -0.34
N ALA A 306 -12.17 -0.42 -1.52
CA ALA A 306 -12.03 -1.41 -2.57
C ALA A 306 -10.62 -1.38 -3.16
N GLN A 307 -10.13 -2.56 -3.53
CA GLN A 307 -8.84 -2.77 -4.18
C GLN A 307 -9.07 -3.27 -5.61
N ARG A 308 -8.88 -2.37 -6.58
CA ARG A 308 -9.14 -2.66 -7.99
C ARG A 308 -8.30 -3.83 -8.52
N ALA A 309 -7.02 -3.91 -8.13
CA ALA A 309 -6.09 -4.92 -8.63
C ALA A 309 -6.48 -6.36 -8.25
N THR A 310 -7.28 -6.55 -7.21
CA THR A 310 -7.75 -7.86 -6.73
C THR A 310 -9.27 -8.01 -6.79
N GLY A 311 -10.00 -7.01 -7.30
CA GLY A 311 -11.47 -7.03 -7.36
C GLY A 311 -12.14 -7.21 -6.00
N VAL A 312 -11.50 -6.77 -4.92
CA VAL A 312 -12.00 -6.93 -3.55
C VAL A 312 -12.57 -5.62 -3.03
N MET A 313 -13.79 -5.69 -2.51
CA MET A 313 -14.35 -4.68 -1.62
C MET A 313 -14.27 -5.21 -0.19
N MET A 314 -13.90 -4.35 0.75
CA MET A 314 -13.79 -4.65 2.17
C MET A 314 -14.65 -3.67 2.96
N ILE A 315 -15.38 -4.20 3.94
CA ILE A 315 -16.01 -3.40 4.99
C ILE A 315 -15.40 -3.86 6.31
N ASP A 316 -14.83 -2.93 7.09
CA ASP A 316 -14.31 -3.21 8.42
C ASP A 316 -15.02 -2.35 9.47
N SER A 317 -15.26 -2.96 10.63
CA SER A 317 -16.05 -2.36 11.70
C SER A 317 -15.54 -2.75 13.08
N GLY A 318 -15.63 -1.81 14.02
CA GLY A 318 -15.43 -2.08 15.45
C GLY A 318 -16.76 -2.06 16.17
N VAL A 319 -17.14 -3.19 16.78
CA VAL A 319 -18.45 -3.38 17.39
C VAL A 319 -18.34 -3.75 18.87
N GLU A 320 -19.43 -3.61 19.61
CA GLU A 320 -19.51 -4.14 20.97
C GLU A 320 -19.50 -5.67 20.94
N PRO A 321 -18.71 -6.35 21.81
CA PRO A 321 -18.72 -7.80 21.87
C PRO A 321 -20.13 -8.38 22.08
N GLY A 322 -20.49 -9.36 21.25
CA GLY A 322 -21.81 -9.97 21.22
C GLY A 322 -22.81 -9.33 20.25
N LYS A 323 -22.45 -8.21 19.59
CA LYS A 323 -23.28 -7.57 18.56
C LYS A 323 -22.79 -7.80 17.13
N GLU A 324 -21.83 -8.72 16.92
CA GLU A 324 -21.18 -8.92 15.63
C GLU A 324 -22.21 -9.31 14.55
N GLU A 325 -23.09 -10.27 14.81
CA GLU A 325 -24.11 -10.75 13.88
C GLU A 325 -25.14 -9.65 13.55
N GLN A 326 -25.53 -8.85 14.56
CA GLN A 326 -26.45 -7.74 14.36
C GLN A 326 -25.82 -6.65 13.48
N ALA A 327 -24.54 -6.34 13.70
CA ALA A 327 -23.82 -5.36 12.91
C ALA A 327 -23.60 -5.86 11.47
N GLU A 328 -23.25 -7.13 11.27
CA GLU A 328 -23.16 -7.76 9.95
C GLU A 328 -24.47 -7.66 9.19
N ALA A 329 -25.58 -8.03 9.82
CA ALA A 329 -26.91 -7.95 9.21
C ALA A 329 -27.30 -6.52 8.82
N ALA A 330 -27.00 -5.53 9.68
CA ALA A 330 -27.25 -4.12 9.41
C ALA A 330 -26.37 -3.60 8.25
N ILE A 331 -25.10 -3.98 8.20
CA ILE A 331 -24.17 -3.62 7.10
C ILE A 331 -24.66 -4.20 5.78
N LEU A 332 -25.05 -5.49 5.76
CA LEU A 332 -25.58 -6.14 4.55
C LEU A 332 -26.89 -5.50 4.10
N ALA A 333 -27.77 -5.11 5.02
CA ALA A 333 -29.02 -4.41 4.68
C ALA A 333 -28.75 -3.07 3.99
N GLU A 334 -27.78 -2.29 4.45
CA GLU A 334 -27.41 -1.03 3.80
C GLU A 334 -26.74 -1.25 2.43
N TRP A 335 -25.90 -2.26 2.29
CA TRP A 335 -25.29 -2.63 1.01
C TRP A 335 -26.36 -3.06 -0.01
N GLU A 336 -27.29 -3.94 0.38
CA GLU A 336 -28.41 -4.35 -0.50
C GLU A 336 -29.34 -3.18 -0.83
N ALA A 337 -29.60 -2.29 0.11
CA ALA A 337 -30.39 -1.09 -0.12
C ALA A 337 -29.74 -0.14 -1.15
N LEU A 338 -28.40 -0.07 -1.18
CA LEU A 338 -27.66 0.70 -2.19
C LEU A 338 -27.69 0.02 -3.57
N LYS A 339 -27.73 -1.31 -3.65
CA LYS A 339 -27.82 -2.05 -4.91
C LYS A 339 -29.18 -1.98 -5.58
N SER A 340 -30.25 -2.04 -4.79
CA SER A 340 -31.63 -2.22 -5.29
C SER A 340 -32.59 -1.09 -4.93
N GLY A 341 -32.26 -0.31 -3.90
CA GLY A 341 -33.11 0.74 -3.38
C GLY A 341 -32.78 2.15 -3.89
N PRO A 342 -33.42 3.17 -3.35
CA PRO A 342 -33.14 4.55 -3.73
C PRO A 342 -31.81 5.02 -3.18
N ILE A 343 -30.92 5.47 -4.06
CA ILE A 343 -29.79 6.34 -3.75
C ILE A 343 -30.22 7.75 -4.17
N THR A 344 -30.02 8.74 -3.32
CA THR A 344 -30.34 10.13 -3.68
C THR A 344 -29.15 10.82 -4.32
N GLN A 345 -29.42 11.78 -5.19
CA GLN A 345 -28.37 12.61 -5.78
C GLN A 345 -27.59 13.37 -4.70
N GLU A 346 -28.24 13.80 -3.64
CA GLU A 346 -27.66 14.49 -2.50
C GLU A 346 -26.59 13.61 -1.78
N GLU A 347 -26.88 12.32 -1.56
CA GLU A 347 -25.91 11.38 -0.95
C GLU A 347 -24.65 11.25 -1.80
N VAL A 348 -24.79 11.17 -3.12
CA VAL A 348 -23.64 11.09 -4.03
C VAL A 348 -22.85 12.39 -4.04
N ASP A 349 -23.55 13.54 -4.07
CA ASP A 349 -22.93 14.87 -4.11
C ASP A 349 -22.20 15.21 -2.83
N ASP A 350 -22.72 14.82 -1.67
CA ASP A 350 -22.05 15.01 -0.37
C ASP A 350 -20.72 14.24 -0.33
N CYS A 351 -20.74 12.97 -0.71
CA CYS A 351 -19.55 12.14 -0.75
C CYS A 351 -18.54 12.63 -1.78
N ARG A 352 -19.03 13.08 -2.95
CA ARG A 352 -18.21 13.65 -4.01
C ARG A 352 -17.47 14.90 -3.55
N ARG A 353 -18.15 15.84 -2.85
CA ARG A 353 -17.51 17.05 -2.30
C ARG A 353 -16.32 16.71 -1.41
N GLY A 354 -16.44 15.71 -0.53
CA GLY A 354 -15.35 15.25 0.31
C GLY A 354 -14.15 14.71 -0.50
N LEU A 355 -14.42 13.92 -1.54
CA LEU A 355 -13.37 13.39 -2.43
C LEU A 355 -12.66 14.49 -3.21
N LEU A 356 -13.40 15.47 -3.75
CA LEU A 356 -12.82 16.60 -4.49
C LEU A 356 -11.92 17.46 -3.58
N SER A 357 -12.37 17.74 -2.36
CA SER A 357 -11.55 18.46 -1.37
C SER A 357 -10.27 17.70 -1.02
N GLY A 358 -10.32 16.35 -0.88
CA GLY A 358 -9.13 15.53 -0.69
C GLY A 358 -8.16 15.59 -1.87
N MET A 359 -8.67 15.70 -3.10
CA MET A 359 -7.84 15.85 -4.29
C MET A 359 -7.15 17.21 -4.38
N ASP A 360 -7.73 18.28 -3.82
CA ASP A 360 -7.07 19.60 -3.74
C ASP A 360 -5.77 19.54 -2.94
N ALA A 361 -5.75 18.74 -1.87
CA ALA A 361 -4.58 18.58 -1.01
C ALA A 361 -3.45 17.72 -1.63
N LEU A 362 -3.70 16.94 -2.67
CA LEU A 362 -2.67 16.08 -3.30
C LEU A 362 -1.49 16.89 -3.80
N GLY A 363 -1.77 18.08 -4.36
CA GLY A 363 -0.74 18.97 -4.86
C GLY A 363 0.16 19.58 -3.78
N ASP A 364 -0.08 19.41 -2.49
CA ASP A 364 0.70 20.02 -1.40
C ASP A 364 1.80 19.10 -0.86
N SER A 365 1.90 17.87 -1.37
CA SER A 365 2.92 16.90 -0.98
C SER A 365 3.55 16.24 -2.21
N LEU A 366 4.89 16.21 -2.27
CA LEU A 366 5.64 15.49 -3.31
C LEU A 366 5.25 14.00 -3.31
N ALA A 367 5.20 13.38 -2.14
CA ALA A 367 4.83 11.96 -2.01
C ALA A 367 3.38 11.69 -2.41
N ALA A 368 2.42 12.55 -2.04
CA ALA A 368 1.02 12.36 -2.43
C ALA A 368 0.83 12.50 -3.95
N LEU A 369 1.52 13.47 -4.57
CA LEU A 369 1.50 13.65 -6.02
C LEU A 369 2.15 12.45 -6.74
N GLU A 370 3.25 11.95 -6.24
CA GLU A 370 3.91 10.74 -6.75
C GLU A 370 2.97 9.54 -6.67
N ASN A 371 2.37 9.29 -5.50
CA ASN A 371 1.43 8.19 -5.31
C ASN A 371 0.21 8.28 -6.24
N TRP A 372 -0.25 9.49 -6.56
CA TRP A 372 -1.31 9.69 -7.54
C TRP A 372 -0.93 9.15 -8.91
N TYR A 373 0.25 9.50 -9.43
CA TYR A 373 0.72 9.06 -10.74
C TYR A 373 1.21 7.61 -10.74
N TYR A 374 1.96 7.21 -9.71
CA TYR A 374 2.46 5.84 -9.63
C TYR A 374 1.31 4.83 -9.49
N GLY A 375 0.24 5.21 -8.78
CA GLY A 375 -0.98 4.42 -8.73
C GLY A 375 -1.64 4.21 -10.11
N GLN A 376 -1.55 5.16 -11.05
CA GLN A 376 -2.00 5.00 -12.42
C GLN A 376 -1.06 4.08 -13.21
N ILE A 377 0.26 4.24 -13.05
CA ILE A 377 1.29 3.37 -13.66
C ILE A 377 1.05 1.91 -13.26
N THR A 378 0.86 1.64 -11.97
CA THR A 378 0.64 0.26 -11.47
C THR A 378 -0.65 -0.38 -11.96
N ARG A 379 -1.60 0.41 -12.45
CA ARG A 379 -2.86 -0.08 -13.03
C ARG A 379 -2.82 -0.13 -14.56
N GLY A 380 -1.71 0.31 -15.19
CA GLY A 380 -1.62 0.40 -16.64
C GLY A 380 -2.54 1.46 -17.26
N GLU A 381 -2.89 2.49 -16.49
CA GLU A 381 -3.78 3.57 -16.93
C GLU A 381 -3.00 4.70 -17.60
N PRO A 382 -3.62 5.45 -18.52
CA PRO A 382 -3.07 6.72 -18.99
C PRO A 382 -2.83 7.66 -17.83
N LEU A 383 -1.69 8.39 -17.86
CA LEU A 383 -1.35 9.34 -16.81
C LEU A 383 -2.12 10.65 -16.98
N TYR A 384 -2.79 11.09 -15.93
CA TYR A 384 -3.49 12.37 -15.88
C TYR A 384 -3.32 13.06 -14.52
N PRO A 385 -3.33 14.41 -14.49
CA PRO A 385 -3.13 15.18 -13.27
C PRO A 385 -4.37 15.09 -12.33
N PRO A 386 -4.21 15.45 -11.05
CA PRO A 386 -5.31 15.49 -10.08
C PRO A 386 -6.51 16.33 -10.55
N GLU A 387 -6.28 17.43 -11.27
CA GLU A 387 -7.31 18.30 -11.82
C GLU A 387 -8.23 17.55 -12.79
N TYR A 388 -7.67 16.71 -13.67
CA TYR A 388 -8.46 15.86 -14.54
C TYR A 388 -9.18 14.75 -13.75
N GLY A 389 -8.53 14.22 -12.71
CA GLY A 389 -9.16 13.30 -11.75
C GLY A 389 -10.40 13.89 -11.10
N LYS A 390 -10.40 15.19 -10.77
CA LYS A 390 -11.59 15.90 -10.27
C LYS A 390 -12.71 15.94 -11.31
N VAL A 391 -12.37 16.20 -12.58
CA VAL A 391 -13.36 16.18 -13.67
C VAL A 391 -14.03 14.80 -13.77
N LEU A 392 -13.22 13.74 -13.80
CA LEU A 392 -13.71 12.36 -13.83
C LEU A 392 -14.58 12.03 -12.61
N THR A 393 -14.15 12.44 -11.41
CA THR A 393 -14.91 12.21 -10.17
C THR A 393 -16.23 13.01 -10.15
N SER A 394 -16.23 14.23 -10.69
CA SER A 394 -17.43 15.06 -10.78
C SER A 394 -18.44 14.51 -11.78
N ALA A 395 -17.98 13.81 -12.80
CA ALA A 395 -18.84 13.21 -13.83
C ALA A 395 -19.50 11.90 -13.41
N VAL A 396 -19.06 11.25 -12.31
CA VAL A 396 -19.62 9.98 -11.85
C VAL A 396 -21.12 10.12 -11.56
N THR A 397 -21.90 9.25 -12.16
CA THR A 397 -23.37 9.23 -12.03
C THR A 397 -23.83 8.31 -10.89
N LEU A 398 -25.03 8.53 -10.42
CA LEU A 398 -25.69 7.66 -9.44
C LEU A 398 -25.84 6.23 -9.96
N GLU A 399 -26.14 6.08 -11.26
CA GLU A 399 -26.30 4.76 -11.87
C GLU A 399 -24.97 3.98 -11.92
N GLU A 400 -23.85 4.63 -12.22
CA GLU A 400 -22.52 4.00 -12.17
C GLU A 400 -22.15 3.55 -10.74
N VAL A 401 -22.53 4.34 -9.72
CA VAL A 401 -22.36 3.95 -8.31
C VAL A 401 -23.13 2.68 -8.00
N ARG A 402 -24.40 2.60 -8.43
CA ARG A 402 -25.27 1.43 -8.22
C ARG A 402 -24.72 0.20 -8.93
N GLN A 403 -24.39 0.32 -10.21
CA GLN A 403 -23.84 -0.78 -11.02
C GLN A 403 -22.57 -1.32 -10.41
N THR A 404 -21.66 -0.43 -9.97
CA THR A 404 -20.43 -0.84 -9.27
C THR A 404 -20.72 -1.70 -8.05
N LEU A 405 -21.69 -1.33 -7.22
CA LEU A 405 -22.03 -2.11 -6.02
C LEU A 405 -22.72 -3.44 -6.36
N GLN A 406 -23.45 -3.51 -7.48
CA GLN A 406 -24.09 -4.73 -7.96
C GLN A 406 -23.09 -5.79 -8.45
N GLU A 407 -21.90 -5.37 -8.91
CA GLU A 407 -20.86 -6.29 -9.37
C GLU A 407 -20.22 -7.10 -8.22
N TYR A 408 -20.37 -6.64 -6.97
CA TYR A 408 -19.76 -7.32 -5.83
C TYR A 408 -20.69 -8.36 -5.21
N SER A 409 -20.10 -9.50 -4.81
CA SER A 409 -20.74 -10.59 -4.08
C SER A 409 -20.10 -10.78 -2.72
N TYR A 410 -20.89 -10.88 -1.67
CA TYR A 410 -20.41 -11.15 -0.32
C TYR A 410 -19.78 -12.54 -0.24
N SER A 411 -18.60 -12.67 0.40
CA SER A 411 -17.81 -13.92 0.36
C SER A 411 -17.24 -14.36 1.70
N VAL A 412 -16.77 -13.43 2.53
CA VAL A 412 -16.12 -13.78 3.80
C VAL A 412 -16.52 -12.79 4.87
N CYS A 413 -16.85 -13.31 6.06
CA CYS A 413 -16.88 -12.54 7.31
C CYS A 413 -15.85 -13.14 8.28
N TYR A 414 -14.99 -12.30 8.83
CA TYR A 414 -14.10 -12.66 9.92
C TYR A 414 -14.37 -11.77 11.12
N ALA A 415 -14.66 -12.38 12.25
CA ALA A 415 -14.90 -11.70 13.52
C ALA A 415 -13.83 -12.05 14.55
N VAL A 416 -13.24 -11.05 15.18
CA VAL A 416 -12.43 -11.18 16.40
C VAL A 416 -13.26 -10.64 17.54
N THR A 417 -13.60 -11.47 18.52
CA THR A 417 -14.51 -11.12 19.60
C THR A 417 -13.97 -11.47 20.98
N ALA A 418 -14.64 -11.00 22.02
CA ALA A 418 -14.27 -11.31 23.39
C ALA A 418 -14.62 -12.77 23.73
N LYS A 419 -13.72 -13.46 24.42
CA LYS A 419 -14.03 -14.77 24.99
C LYS A 419 -15.08 -14.61 26.09
N PRO A 420 -16.22 -15.36 26.06
CA PRO A 420 -17.23 -15.31 27.10
C PRO A 420 -16.64 -15.53 28.51
N GLY A 421 -17.07 -14.73 29.48
CA GLY A 421 -16.63 -14.85 30.89
C GLY A 421 -15.29 -14.17 31.21
N THR A 422 -14.62 -13.51 30.28
CA THR A 422 -13.43 -12.69 30.56
C THR A 422 -13.78 -11.20 30.44
N GLN A 423 -14.05 -10.52 31.59
CA GLN A 423 -14.19 -9.06 31.59
C GLN A 423 -12.81 -8.42 31.33
N GLY A 424 -12.67 -7.65 30.28
CA GLY A 424 -11.51 -6.79 30.06
C GLY A 424 -11.46 -5.71 31.15
N LYS A 425 -10.35 -5.60 31.87
CA LYS A 425 -10.10 -4.41 32.71
C LYS A 425 -9.99 -3.22 31.74
N GLY A 426 -10.93 -2.27 31.85
CA GLY A 426 -10.93 -1.08 31.02
C GLY A 426 -9.62 -0.30 31.15
N GLY A 427 -8.81 -0.36 30.09
CA GLY A 427 -7.65 0.49 29.89
C GLY A 427 -7.94 1.39 28.69
N ALA A 428 -7.97 2.68 28.92
CA ALA A 428 -8.06 3.70 27.88
C ALA A 428 -6.74 3.73 27.10
N ALA A 429 -6.63 2.93 26.04
CA ALA A 429 -5.56 3.03 25.05
C ALA A 429 -5.91 2.19 23.80
N ASP A 430 -6.82 2.65 22.97
CA ASP A 430 -6.98 2.16 21.59
C ASP A 430 -7.73 3.23 20.77
N VAL A 431 -7.20 4.48 20.83
CA VAL A 431 -7.59 5.54 19.89
C VAL A 431 -6.32 6.05 19.24
N GLN A 432 -5.96 5.46 18.13
CA GLN A 432 -5.18 6.09 17.05
C GLN A 432 -5.50 5.40 15.72
#